data_f1aa0d2fb65c0a1531ac6c0a0bbd2477
#
_entry.id   f1aa0d2fb65c0a1531ac6c0a0bbd2477
#
_cell.length_a   1.000
_cell.length_b   1.000
_cell.length_c   1.000
_cell.angle_alpha   90.00
_cell.angle_beta   90.00
_cell.angle_gamma   90.00
#
_symmetry.space_group_name_H-M   'P 1'
#
loop_
_entity.id
_entity.type
_entity.pdbx_description
1 polymer ?
#
loop_
_entity_poly.entity_id
_entity_poly.type
_entity_poly.pdbx_seq_one_letter_code
_entity_poly.pdbx_strand_id
1 'polypeptide(L)'
;MTRWSCHSLGLTLTVSLVLTLPLPAQQNQAAKTEGDFTVKNFKFRSGESLPELRLHYTTLGKPAHDAQGRVTNAVLILHGTGGSGGQFLQPQFAGELFGPGQLLDTSRYFIILPDGIGHGKSSKPSDGLHAHFPQYDYDDMVLAQYQLLTESLSVNHLRLILGTSMGCMHSFVWGEVYPDFMDALMPLACLPVQIAGRNRIGRKLQMDAIRNDPAWKGGDYAMEPQQALRAVLSLQLLSGTPPLLLQKNYPTRDAADKYVDDYITSGLGKLDANDLLYRVNASRNYDP
;
A
#
# COMPACT_ATOMS: atom_id res chain seq x y z
N MET A 1 73.97 -61.45 -3.18
CA MET A 1 73.00 -60.93 -4.20
C MET A 1 72.07 -60.00 -3.42
N THR A 2 72.41 -58.75 -3.33
CA THR A 2 71.67 -57.70 -2.59
C THR A 2 70.88 -56.87 -3.57
N ARG A 3 69.57 -56.87 -3.44
CA ARG A 3 68.64 -55.99 -4.22
C ARG A 3 68.41 -54.72 -3.47
N TRP A 4 68.67 -53.58 -4.10
CA TRP A 4 68.34 -52.26 -3.64
C TRP A 4 66.96 -51.85 -4.16
N SER A 5 66.05 -51.49 -3.24
CA SER A 5 64.72 -50.88 -3.61
C SER A 5 64.82 -49.35 -3.58
N CYS A 6 64.59 -48.75 -4.72
CA CYS A 6 64.37 -47.26 -4.82
C CYS A 6 62.97 -46.96 -4.40
N HIS A 7 62.79 -46.12 -3.36
CA HIS A 7 61.51 -45.52 -3.02
C HIS A 7 61.47 -44.10 -3.64
N SER A 8 60.60 -43.90 -4.65
CA SER A 8 60.29 -42.59 -5.22
C SER A 8 59.22 -41.96 -4.36
N LEU A 9 59.54 -40.83 -3.70
CA LEU A 9 58.57 -39.92 -3.04
C LEU A 9 57.91 -39.09 -4.14
N GLY A 10 56.63 -39.39 -4.40
CA GLY A 10 55.76 -38.52 -5.23
C GLY A 10 55.21 -37.36 -4.38
N LEU A 11 55.60 -36.16 -4.70
CA LEU A 11 55.07 -34.93 -4.09
C LEU A 11 53.80 -34.54 -4.87
N THR A 12 52.63 -34.81 -4.29
CA THR A 12 51.34 -34.40 -4.89
C THR A 12 51.06 -32.98 -4.45
N LEU A 13 51.14 -32.04 -5.38
CA LEU A 13 50.78 -30.60 -5.17
C LEU A 13 49.26 -30.46 -5.35
N THR A 14 48.51 -30.36 -4.27
CA THR A 14 47.07 -30.04 -4.31
C THR A 14 46.90 -28.51 -4.44
N VAL A 15 46.54 -28.08 -5.65
CA VAL A 15 46.13 -26.69 -5.88
C VAL A 15 44.67 -26.52 -5.46
N SER A 16 44.42 -25.91 -4.30
CA SER A 16 43.11 -25.54 -3.84
C SER A 16 42.62 -24.30 -4.59
N LEU A 17 41.72 -24.47 -5.57
CA LEU A 17 41.06 -23.40 -6.25
C LEU A 17 39.98 -22.78 -5.32
N VAL A 18 40.30 -21.66 -4.69
CA VAL A 18 39.33 -20.89 -3.90
C VAL A 18 38.39 -20.16 -4.88
N LEU A 19 37.22 -20.74 -5.14
CA LEU A 19 36.13 -20.04 -5.81
C LEU A 19 35.59 -18.96 -4.86
N THR A 20 35.99 -17.72 -5.07
CA THR A 20 35.32 -16.56 -4.47
C THR A 20 33.98 -16.36 -5.18
N LEU A 21 32.90 -16.90 -4.58
CA LEU A 21 31.55 -16.54 -5.00
C LEU A 21 31.37 -15.03 -4.68
N PRO A 22 30.87 -14.21 -5.64
CA PRO A 22 30.54 -12.83 -5.32
C PRO A 22 29.44 -12.85 -4.25
N LEU A 23 29.70 -12.24 -3.11
CA LEU A 23 28.67 -11.93 -2.12
C LEU A 23 27.59 -11.13 -2.84
N PRO A 24 26.29 -11.45 -2.65
CA PRO A 24 25.23 -10.63 -3.18
C PRO A 24 25.44 -9.19 -2.65
N ALA A 25 25.53 -8.25 -3.55
CA ALA A 25 25.64 -6.83 -3.20
C ALA A 25 24.50 -6.52 -2.26
N GLN A 26 24.81 -6.17 -1.03
CA GLN A 26 23.85 -5.68 -0.05
C GLN A 26 23.21 -4.46 -0.69
N GLN A 27 21.94 -4.60 -1.16
CA GLN A 27 21.20 -3.48 -1.72
C GLN A 27 21.14 -2.42 -0.61
N ASN A 28 21.89 -1.34 -0.77
CA ASN A 28 21.78 -0.16 0.04
C ASN A 28 20.40 0.45 -0.23
N GLN A 29 19.36 -0.06 0.43
CA GLN A 29 18.07 0.61 0.45
C GLN A 29 18.30 1.99 1.09
N ALA A 30 17.88 3.04 0.38
CA ALA A 30 17.92 4.39 0.94
C ALA A 30 17.26 4.41 2.31
N ALA A 31 17.83 5.15 3.23
CA ALA A 31 17.30 5.25 4.59
C ALA A 31 15.82 5.68 4.53
N LYS A 32 14.98 4.83 5.07
CA LYS A 32 13.54 5.06 5.23
C LYS A 32 13.33 6.05 6.38
N THR A 33 12.52 7.09 6.16
CA THR A 33 12.04 7.99 7.21
C THR A 33 10.53 7.85 7.33
N GLU A 34 10.02 7.60 8.52
CA GLU A 34 8.59 7.62 8.84
C GLU A 34 8.25 8.88 9.62
N GLY A 35 7.05 9.40 9.44
CA GLY A 35 6.54 10.57 10.16
C GLY A 35 5.03 10.59 10.21
N ASP A 36 4.52 11.43 11.10
CA ASP A 36 3.11 11.75 11.22
C ASP A 36 2.91 13.25 11.00
N PHE A 37 1.89 13.60 10.23
CA PHE A 37 1.41 14.97 10.05
C PHE A 37 0.00 15.09 10.61
N THR A 38 -0.26 16.07 11.45
CA THR A 38 -1.58 16.31 12.02
C THR A 38 -2.18 17.59 11.47
N VAL A 39 -3.25 17.44 10.70
CA VAL A 39 -4.08 18.57 10.26
C VAL A 39 -5.04 18.95 11.39
N LYS A 40 -5.02 20.20 11.78
CA LYS A 40 -5.95 20.73 12.81
C LYS A 40 -7.26 21.18 12.18
N ASN A 41 -8.37 20.84 12.84
CA ASN A 41 -9.72 21.23 12.42
C ASN A 41 -10.03 20.86 10.95
N PHE A 42 -9.68 19.65 10.54
CA PHE A 42 -9.92 19.17 9.19
C PHE A 42 -11.43 19.12 8.91
N LYS A 43 -11.85 19.76 7.82
CA LYS A 43 -13.25 19.80 7.39
C LYS A 43 -13.45 18.86 6.23
N PHE A 44 -14.34 17.90 6.40
CA PHE A 44 -14.73 16.93 5.38
C PHE A 44 -15.80 17.52 4.45
N ARG A 45 -15.89 17.04 3.24
CA ARG A 45 -16.95 17.40 2.30
C ARG A 45 -18.36 17.04 2.78
N SER A 46 -18.46 16.07 3.67
CA SER A 46 -19.71 15.74 4.38
C SER A 46 -20.25 16.89 5.24
N GLY A 47 -19.44 17.92 5.51
CA GLY A 47 -19.74 19.02 6.44
C GLY A 47 -19.31 18.75 7.88
N GLU A 48 -18.90 17.53 8.17
CA GLU A 48 -18.35 17.14 9.47
C GLU A 48 -16.91 17.66 9.62
N SER A 49 -16.39 17.65 10.84
CA SER A 49 -15.00 18.05 11.10
C SER A 49 -14.34 17.15 12.15
N LEU A 50 -13.03 17.02 12.04
CA LEU A 50 -12.20 16.34 13.02
C LEU A 50 -11.20 17.35 13.62
N PRO A 51 -11.12 17.51 14.94
CA PRO A 51 -10.19 18.45 15.58
C PRO A 51 -8.73 18.17 15.19
N GLU A 52 -8.37 16.90 15.05
CA GLU A 52 -7.05 16.43 14.65
C GLU A 52 -7.17 15.25 13.69
N LEU A 53 -6.71 15.42 12.45
CA LEU A 53 -6.58 14.36 11.46
C LEU A 53 -5.10 14.03 11.31
N ARG A 54 -4.67 12.86 11.78
CA ARG A 54 -3.30 12.36 11.61
C ARG A 54 -3.17 11.63 10.30
N LEU A 55 -2.12 11.97 9.53
CA LEU A 55 -1.66 11.24 8.36
C LEU A 55 -0.28 10.68 8.64
N HIS A 56 -0.14 9.37 8.58
CA HIS A 56 1.15 8.70 8.61
C HIS A 56 1.74 8.63 7.21
N TYR A 57 3.06 8.75 7.10
CA TYR A 57 3.75 8.64 5.83
C TYR A 57 5.15 8.03 5.98
N THR A 58 5.65 7.49 4.88
CA THR A 58 7.05 7.06 4.75
C THR A 58 7.68 7.81 3.58
N THR A 59 8.93 8.23 3.73
CA THR A 59 9.71 8.81 2.64
C THR A 59 11.00 8.05 2.41
N LEU A 60 11.47 8.04 1.14
CA LEU A 60 12.77 7.52 0.72
C LEU A 60 13.47 8.59 -0.12
N GLY A 61 14.80 8.69 -0.01
CA GLY A 61 15.56 9.72 -0.71
C GLY A 61 15.43 11.10 -0.08
N LYS A 62 15.74 12.14 -0.85
CA LYS A 62 15.72 13.55 -0.40
C LYS A 62 15.16 14.46 -1.49
N PRO A 63 14.44 15.54 -1.14
CA PRO A 63 13.98 16.52 -2.10
C PRO A 63 15.16 17.26 -2.74
N ALA A 64 15.07 17.50 -4.03
CA ALA A 64 15.95 18.37 -4.80
C ALA A 64 15.17 19.58 -5.29
N HIS A 65 15.80 20.74 -5.30
CA HIS A 65 15.18 22.01 -5.67
C HIS A 65 15.91 22.65 -6.84
N ASP A 66 15.17 23.36 -7.69
CA ASP A 66 15.75 24.27 -8.69
C ASP A 66 16.12 25.64 -8.06
N ALA A 67 16.64 26.53 -8.90
CA ALA A 67 17.05 27.88 -8.47
C ALA A 67 15.89 28.76 -7.98
N GLN A 68 14.64 28.40 -8.30
CA GLN A 68 13.42 29.07 -7.89
C GLN A 68 12.79 28.45 -6.63
N GLY A 69 13.42 27.39 -6.07
CA GLY A 69 12.93 26.69 -4.89
C GLY A 69 11.80 25.68 -5.18
N ARG A 70 11.54 25.37 -6.46
CA ARG A 70 10.58 24.33 -6.83
C ARG A 70 11.20 22.95 -6.62
N VAL A 71 10.47 22.04 -6.00
CA VAL A 71 10.88 20.64 -5.88
C VAL A 71 10.82 19.98 -7.26
N THR A 72 11.90 19.31 -7.67
CA THR A 72 12.06 18.78 -9.04
C THR A 72 12.01 17.27 -9.15
N ASN A 73 12.08 16.56 -8.01
CA ASN A 73 12.25 15.10 -7.99
C ASN A 73 11.27 14.34 -7.09
N ALA A 74 10.26 14.99 -6.54
CA ALA A 74 9.30 14.33 -5.66
C ALA A 74 8.34 13.44 -6.45
N VAL A 75 8.12 12.22 -5.96
CA VAL A 75 7.19 11.22 -6.50
C VAL A 75 6.25 10.78 -5.39
N LEU A 76 4.96 11.01 -5.60
CA LEU A 76 3.89 10.55 -4.70
C LEU A 76 3.39 9.20 -5.18
N ILE A 77 3.39 8.18 -4.30
CA ILE A 77 2.88 6.85 -4.63
C ILE A 77 1.72 6.48 -3.72
N LEU A 78 0.57 6.20 -4.32
CA LEU A 78 -0.72 6.04 -3.66
C LEU A 78 -1.21 4.59 -3.70
N HIS A 79 -1.56 4.05 -2.52
CA HIS A 79 -1.94 2.65 -2.33
C HIS A 79 -3.41 2.34 -2.68
N GLY A 80 -3.72 1.04 -2.81
CA GLY A 80 -5.09 0.54 -3.03
C GLY A 80 -5.93 0.46 -1.75
N THR A 81 -7.24 0.21 -1.89
CA THR A 81 -8.24 0.21 -0.80
C THR A 81 -7.89 -0.71 0.38
N GLY A 82 -7.20 -1.82 0.14
CA GLY A 82 -6.81 -2.76 1.21
C GLY A 82 -5.39 -2.54 1.76
N GLY A 83 -4.67 -1.50 1.27
CA GLY A 83 -3.25 -1.31 1.55
C GLY A 83 -2.94 -0.15 2.48
N SER A 84 -1.66 0.19 2.48
CA SER A 84 -1.06 1.37 3.11
C SER A 84 0.18 1.77 2.30
N GLY A 85 0.81 2.87 2.60
CA GLY A 85 2.08 3.26 1.98
C GLY A 85 3.15 2.17 2.08
N GLY A 86 3.12 1.39 3.16
CA GLY A 86 4.04 0.27 3.39
C GLY A 86 3.96 -0.86 2.33
N GLN A 87 2.88 -0.97 1.54
CA GLN A 87 2.80 -1.97 0.48
C GLN A 87 3.91 -1.82 -0.58
N PHE A 88 4.34 -0.58 -0.83
CA PHE A 88 5.38 -0.30 -1.82
C PHE A 88 6.80 -0.55 -1.31
N LEU A 89 6.97 -0.86 -0.04
CA LEU A 89 8.24 -1.28 0.55
C LEU A 89 8.48 -2.79 0.41
N GLN A 90 7.49 -3.54 -0.07
CA GLN A 90 7.63 -4.97 -0.31
C GLN A 90 8.58 -5.25 -1.50
N PRO A 91 9.31 -6.38 -1.49
CA PRO A 91 10.33 -6.69 -2.50
C PRO A 91 9.84 -6.59 -3.96
N GLN A 92 8.58 -6.93 -4.22
CA GLN A 92 8.00 -6.87 -5.56
C GLN A 92 7.82 -5.44 -6.10
N PHE A 93 7.90 -4.42 -5.25
CA PHE A 93 7.91 -3.00 -5.62
C PHE A 93 9.27 -2.38 -5.36
N ALA A 94 9.70 -2.36 -4.10
CA ALA A 94 10.96 -1.72 -3.70
C ALA A 94 12.17 -2.33 -4.39
N GLY A 95 12.18 -3.66 -4.57
CA GLY A 95 13.26 -4.38 -5.25
C GLY A 95 13.36 -4.09 -6.75
N GLU A 96 12.26 -3.66 -7.38
CA GLU A 96 12.20 -3.41 -8.82
C GLU A 96 12.25 -1.92 -9.19
N LEU A 97 11.91 -1.03 -8.26
CA LEU A 97 11.73 0.39 -8.59
C LEU A 97 12.73 1.31 -7.90
N PHE A 98 13.16 1.00 -6.66
CA PHE A 98 13.80 1.98 -5.78
C PHE A 98 15.31 1.82 -5.63
N GLY A 99 15.90 0.77 -6.17
CA GLY A 99 17.33 0.50 -6.12
C GLY A 99 18.15 1.36 -7.08
N PRO A 100 19.48 1.36 -6.94
CA PRO A 100 20.39 2.11 -7.81
C PRO A 100 20.19 1.77 -9.30
N GLY A 101 20.01 2.80 -10.13
CA GLY A 101 19.79 2.67 -11.56
C GLY A 101 18.40 2.21 -11.99
N GLN A 102 17.49 1.92 -11.05
CA GLN A 102 16.10 1.61 -11.34
C GLN A 102 15.27 2.86 -11.64
N LEU A 103 14.03 2.67 -12.12
CA LEU A 103 13.19 3.78 -12.63
C LEU A 103 12.93 4.89 -11.60
N LEU A 104 12.74 4.52 -10.34
CA LEU A 104 12.51 5.44 -9.23
C LEU A 104 13.64 5.34 -8.18
N ASP A 105 14.87 5.22 -8.66
CA ASP A 105 16.09 5.19 -7.84
C ASP A 105 16.08 6.29 -6.77
N THR A 106 16.09 5.87 -5.51
CA THR A 106 15.98 6.77 -4.33
C THR A 106 17.20 7.64 -4.09
N SER A 107 18.31 7.43 -4.81
CA SER A 107 19.41 8.38 -4.88
C SER A 107 19.09 9.63 -5.73
N ARG A 108 18.07 9.53 -6.60
CA ARG A 108 17.66 10.57 -7.56
C ARG A 108 16.28 11.14 -7.23
N TYR A 109 15.37 10.32 -6.71
CA TYR A 109 13.98 10.68 -6.44
C TYR A 109 13.68 10.74 -4.95
N PHE A 110 12.81 11.67 -4.59
CA PHE A 110 12.21 11.76 -3.27
C PHE A 110 10.84 11.08 -3.32
N ILE A 111 10.78 9.84 -2.83
CA ILE A 111 9.58 9.00 -2.85
C ILE A 111 8.76 9.28 -1.59
N ILE A 112 7.46 9.50 -1.75
CA ILE A 112 6.52 9.80 -0.66
C ILE A 112 5.40 8.78 -0.71
N LEU A 113 5.23 8.04 0.39
CA LEU A 113 4.29 6.93 0.55
C LEU A 113 3.35 7.23 1.73
N PRO A 114 2.26 8.00 1.53
CA PRO A 114 1.32 8.26 2.62
C PRO A 114 0.40 7.06 2.86
N ASP A 115 -0.03 6.90 4.11
CA ASP A 115 -1.22 6.15 4.45
C ASP A 115 -2.44 7.05 4.25
N GLY A 116 -3.43 6.62 3.51
CA GLY A 116 -4.67 7.39 3.32
C GLY A 116 -5.51 7.47 4.60
N ILE A 117 -6.44 8.42 4.68
CA ILE A 117 -7.45 8.45 5.77
C ILE A 117 -8.13 7.08 5.83
N GLY A 118 -8.32 6.54 7.02
CA GLY A 118 -8.92 5.23 7.23
C GLY A 118 -7.97 4.04 7.00
N HIS A 119 -6.67 4.26 6.74
CA HIS A 119 -5.71 3.21 6.38
C HIS A 119 -4.43 3.29 7.22
N GLY A 120 -3.77 2.14 7.34
CA GLY A 120 -2.46 2.04 7.98
C GLY A 120 -2.43 2.65 9.38
N LYS A 121 -1.51 3.58 9.59
CA LYS A 121 -1.34 4.32 10.84
C LYS A 121 -2.00 5.72 10.81
N SER A 122 -2.66 6.13 9.71
CA SER A 122 -3.46 7.36 9.64
C SER A 122 -4.74 7.23 10.45
N SER A 123 -5.35 8.37 10.81
CA SER A 123 -6.63 8.40 11.54
C SER A 123 -7.70 7.56 10.87
N LYS A 124 -8.41 6.75 11.65
CA LYS A 124 -9.43 5.81 11.20
C LYS A 124 -10.49 5.55 12.27
N PRO A 125 -11.65 4.99 11.91
CA PRO A 125 -12.73 4.67 12.85
C PRO A 125 -12.28 3.89 14.08
N SER A 126 -11.45 2.87 13.92
CA SER A 126 -10.97 2.03 15.03
C SER A 126 -10.05 2.75 16.02
N ASP A 127 -9.63 3.99 15.75
CA ASP A 127 -8.83 4.79 16.69
C ASP A 127 -9.68 5.38 17.85
N GLY A 128 -10.94 4.97 18.00
CA GLY A 128 -11.80 5.30 19.14
C GLY A 128 -13.11 6.01 18.80
N LEU A 129 -13.28 6.54 17.58
CA LEU A 129 -14.54 7.17 17.16
C LEU A 129 -15.54 6.16 16.59
N HIS A 130 -15.09 4.99 16.19
CA HIS A 130 -15.93 3.93 15.64
C HIS A 130 -16.86 4.47 14.52
N ALA A 131 -18.17 4.23 14.62
CA ALA A 131 -19.16 4.74 13.67
C ALA A 131 -19.41 6.25 13.74
N HIS A 132 -18.80 6.96 14.68
CA HIS A 132 -18.85 8.42 14.79
C HIS A 132 -17.66 9.11 14.11
N PHE A 133 -16.78 8.35 13.46
CA PHE A 133 -15.74 8.92 12.62
C PHE A 133 -16.40 9.66 11.43
N PRO A 134 -15.94 10.89 11.07
CA PRO A 134 -16.53 11.62 9.96
C PRO A 134 -16.54 10.83 8.65
N GLN A 135 -17.62 10.96 7.88
CA GLN A 135 -17.68 10.37 6.53
C GLN A 135 -16.72 11.11 5.61
N TYR A 136 -15.85 10.37 4.94
CA TYR A 136 -14.87 10.90 4.03
C TYR A 136 -15.00 10.26 2.64
N ASP A 137 -14.53 10.96 1.63
CA ASP A 137 -14.43 10.50 0.26
C ASP A 137 -13.02 10.68 -0.32
N TYR A 138 -12.87 10.42 -1.61
CA TYR A 138 -11.55 10.51 -2.26
C TYR A 138 -11.04 11.96 -2.39
N ASP A 139 -11.93 12.94 -2.50
CA ASP A 139 -11.53 14.35 -2.50
C ASP A 139 -10.97 14.77 -1.14
N ASP A 140 -11.58 14.32 -0.04
CA ASP A 140 -11.05 14.54 1.31
C ASP A 140 -9.66 13.91 1.48
N MET A 141 -9.49 12.69 0.94
CA MET A 141 -8.20 11.99 1.01
C MET A 141 -7.13 12.73 0.20
N VAL A 142 -7.46 13.23 -0.98
CA VAL A 142 -6.55 14.02 -1.83
C VAL A 142 -6.22 15.36 -1.17
N LEU A 143 -7.20 16.06 -0.60
CA LEU A 143 -6.97 17.29 0.17
C LEU A 143 -5.98 17.07 1.32
N ALA A 144 -6.17 16.00 2.09
CA ALA A 144 -5.27 15.68 3.19
C ALA A 144 -3.85 15.35 2.70
N GLN A 145 -3.72 14.64 1.57
CA GLN A 145 -2.42 14.38 0.93
C GLN A 145 -1.75 15.68 0.45
N TYR A 146 -2.52 16.60 -0.14
CA TYR A 146 -2.02 17.92 -0.56
C TYR A 146 -1.47 18.73 0.62
N GLN A 147 -2.21 18.77 1.74
CA GLN A 147 -1.75 19.44 2.96
C GLN A 147 -0.49 18.77 3.54
N LEU A 148 -0.41 17.44 3.55
CA LEU A 148 0.82 16.73 3.94
C LEU A 148 2.02 17.19 3.11
N LEU A 149 1.88 17.26 1.78
CA LEU A 149 2.96 17.65 0.89
C LEU A 149 3.39 19.10 1.13
N THR A 150 2.43 20.02 1.17
CA THR A 150 2.71 21.45 1.21
C THR A 150 3.07 21.97 2.59
N GLU A 151 2.39 21.51 3.64
CA GLU A 151 2.54 22.06 4.99
C GLU A 151 3.58 21.31 5.82
N SER A 152 3.75 20.00 5.61
CA SER A 152 4.69 19.18 6.38
C SER A 152 6.00 18.90 5.65
N LEU A 153 5.92 18.51 4.37
CA LEU A 153 7.09 18.10 3.60
C LEU A 153 7.71 19.22 2.75
N SER A 154 7.08 20.42 2.73
CA SER A 154 7.50 21.56 1.90
C SER A 154 7.66 21.21 0.41
N VAL A 155 6.82 20.27 -0.07
CA VAL A 155 6.78 19.85 -1.47
C VAL A 155 5.77 20.73 -2.18
N ASN A 156 6.24 21.55 -3.10
CA ASN A 156 5.43 22.50 -3.89
C ASN A 156 5.23 22.05 -5.33
N HIS A 157 5.81 20.90 -5.72
CA HIS A 157 5.60 20.29 -7.03
C HIS A 157 6.00 18.81 -7.01
N LEU A 158 5.31 18.00 -7.82
CA LEU A 158 5.57 16.58 -8.00
C LEU A 158 6.05 16.29 -9.43
N ARG A 159 7.10 15.49 -9.53
CA ARG A 159 7.54 14.91 -10.81
C ARG A 159 6.53 13.88 -11.33
N LEU A 160 5.92 13.12 -10.41
CA LEU A 160 5.01 12.04 -10.76
C LEU A 160 4.06 11.75 -9.61
N ILE A 161 2.80 11.45 -9.93
CA ILE A 161 1.89 10.70 -9.05
C ILE A 161 1.68 9.32 -9.66
N LEU A 162 2.06 8.27 -8.93
CA LEU A 162 1.79 6.89 -9.27
C LEU A 162 0.73 6.35 -8.32
N GLY A 163 -0.36 5.80 -8.84
CA GLY A 163 -1.42 5.26 -8.00
C GLY A 163 -1.90 3.89 -8.45
N THR A 164 -2.17 2.99 -7.51
CA THR A 164 -2.72 1.65 -7.80
C THR A 164 -4.14 1.52 -7.26
N SER A 165 -5.10 1.04 -8.07
CA SER A 165 -6.49 0.82 -7.67
C SER A 165 -7.13 2.10 -7.09
N MET A 166 -7.37 2.18 -5.78
CA MET A 166 -7.83 3.41 -5.10
C MET A 166 -6.88 4.58 -5.37
N GLY A 167 -5.57 4.37 -5.23
CA GLY A 167 -4.57 5.41 -5.51
C GLY A 167 -4.55 5.84 -6.98
N CYS A 168 -4.90 4.95 -7.91
CA CYS A 168 -5.15 5.32 -9.31
C CYS A 168 -6.32 6.31 -9.44
N MET A 169 -7.42 6.06 -8.72
CA MET A 169 -8.58 6.98 -8.69
C MET A 169 -8.21 8.33 -8.07
N HIS A 170 -7.42 8.31 -6.98
CA HIS A 170 -6.87 9.55 -6.42
C HIS A 170 -5.99 10.31 -7.41
N SER A 171 -5.22 9.61 -8.28
CA SER A 171 -4.39 10.29 -9.29
C SER A 171 -5.25 11.11 -10.26
N PHE A 172 -6.45 10.64 -10.64
CA PHE A 172 -7.37 11.42 -11.45
C PHE A 172 -7.92 12.62 -10.68
N VAL A 173 -8.35 12.44 -9.43
CA VAL A 173 -8.81 13.57 -8.57
C VAL A 173 -7.70 14.61 -8.40
N TRP A 174 -6.44 14.18 -8.23
CA TRP A 174 -5.28 15.07 -8.20
C TRP A 174 -5.14 15.89 -9.47
N GLY A 175 -5.28 15.25 -10.64
CA GLY A 175 -5.20 15.92 -11.94
C GLY A 175 -6.30 16.93 -12.18
N GLU A 176 -7.50 16.72 -11.63
CA GLU A 176 -8.62 17.64 -11.73
C GLU A 176 -8.50 18.82 -10.77
N VAL A 177 -8.17 18.55 -9.51
CA VAL A 177 -8.18 19.57 -8.45
C VAL A 177 -6.89 20.40 -8.44
N TYR A 178 -5.74 19.79 -8.77
CA TYR A 178 -4.42 20.43 -8.72
C TYR A 178 -3.63 20.23 -10.02
N PRO A 179 -4.15 20.59 -11.22
CA PRO A 179 -3.55 20.22 -12.52
C PRO A 179 -2.12 20.71 -12.70
N ASP A 180 -1.72 21.81 -12.10
CA ASP A 180 -0.39 22.41 -12.22
C ASP A 180 0.62 21.89 -11.16
N PHE A 181 0.18 21.01 -10.26
CA PHE A 181 1.00 20.54 -9.14
C PHE A 181 1.93 19.38 -9.51
N MET A 182 1.72 18.72 -10.66
CA MET A 182 2.54 17.60 -11.09
C MET A 182 2.85 17.63 -12.59
N ASP A 183 3.99 17.00 -12.97
CA ASP A 183 4.37 16.85 -14.37
C ASP A 183 3.64 15.69 -15.04
N ALA A 184 3.33 14.61 -14.31
CA ALA A 184 2.74 13.40 -14.87
C ALA A 184 1.90 12.63 -13.86
N LEU A 185 0.91 11.90 -14.38
CA LEU A 185 0.12 10.90 -13.67
C LEU A 185 0.38 9.51 -14.25
N MET A 186 0.51 8.52 -13.37
CA MET A 186 0.61 7.11 -13.74
C MET A 186 -0.48 6.31 -13.01
N PRO A 187 -1.73 6.37 -13.51
CA PRO A 187 -2.85 5.67 -12.93
C PRO A 187 -2.83 4.19 -13.33
N LEU A 188 -2.79 3.26 -12.38
CA LEU A 188 -2.72 1.82 -12.59
C LEU A 188 -3.93 1.10 -12.00
N ALA A 189 -4.58 0.27 -12.81
CA ALA A 189 -5.68 -0.62 -12.40
C ALA A 189 -6.96 0.10 -11.91
N CYS A 190 -7.37 1.16 -12.58
CA CYS A 190 -8.69 1.79 -12.46
C CYS A 190 -9.17 2.40 -13.78
N LEU A 191 -10.30 3.09 -13.75
CA LEU A 191 -10.88 3.82 -14.87
C LEU A 191 -11.20 5.26 -14.44
N PRO A 192 -11.11 6.25 -15.37
CA PRO A 192 -11.49 7.65 -15.12
C PRO A 192 -13.02 7.83 -15.33
N VAL A 193 -13.79 7.02 -14.64
CA VAL A 193 -15.26 7.07 -14.69
C VAL A 193 -15.83 6.58 -13.37
N GLN A 194 -17.07 6.89 -13.13
CA GLN A 194 -17.84 6.41 -11.97
C GLN A 194 -17.65 4.91 -11.72
N ILE A 195 -17.46 4.55 -10.45
CA ILE A 195 -17.37 3.14 -10.07
C ILE A 195 -18.73 2.46 -10.23
N ALA A 196 -18.82 1.58 -11.23
CA ALA A 196 -20.03 0.82 -11.57
C ALA A 196 -19.76 -0.69 -11.68
N GLY A 197 -20.75 -1.43 -12.13
CA GLY A 197 -20.67 -2.86 -12.43
C GLY A 197 -20.09 -3.68 -11.29
N ARG A 198 -19.22 -4.66 -11.63
CA ARG A 198 -18.65 -5.63 -10.68
C ARG A 198 -17.98 -4.96 -9.48
N ASN A 199 -17.24 -3.88 -9.68
CA ASN A 199 -16.54 -3.19 -8.59
C ASN A 199 -17.54 -2.59 -7.59
N ARG A 200 -18.58 -1.88 -8.07
CA ARG A 200 -19.62 -1.32 -7.19
C ARG A 200 -20.44 -2.40 -6.51
N ILE A 201 -20.79 -3.47 -7.22
CA ILE A 201 -21.50 -4.64 -6.65
C ILE A 201 -20.67 -5.23 -5.50
N GLY A 202 -19.41 -5.51 -5.70
CA GLY A 202 -18.53 -6.06 -4.66
C GLY A 202 -18.42 -5.16 -3.42
N ARG A 203 -18.33 -3.83 -3.63
CA ARG A 203 -18.34 -2.85 -2.52
C ARG A 203 -19.67 -2.86 -1.78
N LYS A 204 -20.78 -2.88 -2.50
CA LYS A 204 -22.14 -2.92 -1.90
C LYS A 204 -22.32 -4.18 -1.06
N LEU A 205 -21.92 -5.34 -1.57
CA LEU A 205 -22.02 -6.61 -0.85
C LEU A 205 -21.20 -6.62 0.45
N GLN A 206 -19.99 -6.06 0.43
CA GLN A 206 -19.17 -5.93 1.64
C GLN A 206 -19.84 -5.02 2.69
N MET A 207 -20.35 -3.87 2.26
CA MET A 207 -21.04 -2.93 3.17
C MET A 207 -22.32 -3.55 3.74
N ASP A 208 -23.10 -4.26 2.92
CA ASP A 208 -24.34 -4.91 3.37
C ASP A 208 -24.03 -6.07 4.34
N ALA A 209 -23.00 -6.85 4.08
CA ALA A 209 -22.59 -7.91 4.99
C ALA A 209 -22.32 -7.35 6.41
N ILE A 210 -21.64 -6.19 6.50
CA ILE A 210 -21.37 -5.54 7.79
C ILE A 210 -22.65 -4.98 8.39
N ARG A 211 -23.41 -4.18 7.64
CA ARG A 211 -24.58 -3.46 8.15
C ARG A 211 -25.73 -4.36 8.57
N ASN A 212 -25.86 -5.53 7.94
CA ASN A 212 -26.91 -6.51 8.23
C ASN A 212 -26.52 -7.52 9.31
N ASP A 213 -25.26 -7.53 9.77
CA ASP A 213 -24.85 -8.38 10.88
C ASP A 213 -25.35 -7.79 12.20
N PRO A 214 -26.21 -8.48 12.98
CA PRO A 214 -26.70 -7.98 14.27
C PRO A 214 -25.56 -7.69 15.27
N ALA A 215 -24.42 -8.36 15.14
CA ALA A 215 -23.28 -8.14 16.01
C ALA A 215 -22.57 -6.80 15.75
N TRP A 216 -22.78 -6.16 14.59
CA TRP A 216 -22.22 -4.86 14.26
C TRP A 216 -22.83 -3.71 15.10
N LYS A 217 -24.09 -3.83 15.53
CA LYS A 217 -24.79 -2.89 16.43
C LYS A 217 -24.70 -1.42 15.99
N GLY A 218 -24.80 -1.15 14.69
CA GLY A 218 -24.67 0.22 14.17
C GLY A 218 -23.25 0.80 14.27
N GLY A 219 -22.25 -0.05 14.47
CA GLY A 219 -20.84 0.32 14.61
C GLY A 219 -20.35 0.44 16.06
N ASP A 220 -21.21 0.17 17.03
CA ASP A 220 -20.89 0.18 18.46
C ASP A 220 -20.82 -1.25 19.03
N TYR A 221 -19.84 -2.01 18.57
CA TYR A 221 -19.60 -3.39 18.97
C TYR A 221 -18.39 -3.50 19.92
N ALA A 222 -18.47 -4.41 20.88
CA ALA A 222 -17.36 -4.74 21.78
C ALA A 222 -16.44 -5.82 21.19
N MET A 223 -16.98 -6.65 20.29
CA MET A 223 -16.25 -7.69 19.54
C MET A 223 -16.62 -7.57 18.07
N GLU A 224 -15.65 -7.77 17.21
CA GLU A 224 -15.82 -7.73 15.77
C GLU A 224 -16.96 -8.64 15.29
N PRO A 225 -17.81 -8.19 14.34
CA PRO A 225 -18.88 -8.99 13.76
C PRO A 225 -18.28 -10.07 12.85
N GLN A 226 -17.95 -11.22 13.44
CA GLN A 226 -17.17 -12.28 12.81
C GLN A 226 -17.83 -12.85 11.54
N GLN A 227 -19.18 -12.93 11.48
CA GLN A 227 -19.86 -13.43 10.29
C GLN A 227 -19.77 -12.45 9.13
N ALA A 228 -19.96 -11.16 9.40
CA ALA A 228 -19.75 -10.12 8.41
C ALA A 228 -18.33 -10.12 7.86
N LEU A 229 -17.33 -10.18 8.75
CA LEU A 229 -15.93 -10.19 8.33
C LEU A 229 -15.55 -11.43 7.53
N ARG A 230 -16.11 -12.61 7.85
CA ARG A 230 -15.96 -13.82 7.03
C ARG A 230 -16.52 -13.59 5.61
N ALA A 231 -17.72 -13.04 5.49
CA ALA A 231 -18.33 -12.76 4.20
C ALA A 231 -17.49 -11.77 3.39
N VAL A 232 -16.99 -10.71 4.02
CA VAL A 232 -16.10 -9.73 3.38
C VAL A 232 -14.81 -10.39 2.88
N LEU A 233 -14.14 -11.18 3.71
CA LEU A 233 -12.93 -11.91 3.33
C LEU A 233 -13.17 -12.87 2.17
N SER A 234 -14.30 -13.59 2.16
CA SER A 234 -14.66 -14.48 1.06
C SER A 234 -14.84 -13.72 -0.26
N LEU A 235 -15.49 -12.56 -0.24
CA LEU A 235 -15.63 -11.68 -1.41
C LEU A 235 -14.27 -11.14 -1.88
N GLN A 236 -13.40 -10.76 -0.95
CA GLN A 236 -12.06 -10.26 -1.27
C GLN A 236 -11.18 -11.35 -1.86
N LEU A 237 -11.23 -12.57 -1.33
CA LEU A 237 -10.50 -13.71 -1.85
C LEU A 237 -10.85 -13.97 -3.34
N LEU A 238 -12.14 -14.03 -3.66
CA LEU A 238 -12.61 -14.28 -5.03
C LEU A 238 -12.29 -13.13 -5.99
N SER A 239 -12.27 -11.88 -5.51
CA SER A 239 -12.05 -10.72 -6.36
C SER A 239 -10.58 -10.31 -6.47
N GLY A 240 -9.75 -10.67 -5.49
CA GLY A 240 -8.38 -10.19 -5.34
C GLY A 240 -7.29 -11.16 -5.85
N THR A 241 -7.63 -12.42 -6.10
CA THR A 241 -6.64 -13.42 -6.52
C THR A 241 -6.91 -13.90 -7.96
N PRO A 242 -5.89 -13.90 -8.84
CA PRO A 242 -6.04 -14.41 -10.21
C PRO A 242 -6.43 -15.89 -10.23
N PRO A 243 -7.48 -16.30 -10.97
CA PRO A 243 -7.97 -17.69 -10.97
C PRO A 243 -6.92 -18.72 -11.40
N LEU A 244 -6.07 -18.39 -12.38
CA LEU A 244 -4.99 -19.29 -12.84
C LEU A 244 -3.92 -19.51 -11.77
N LEU A 245 -3.66 -18.50 -10.93
CA LEU A 245 -2.71 -18.63 -9.82
C LEU A 245 -3.29 -19.55 -8.73
N LEU A 246 -4.57 -19.41 -8.42
CA LEU A 246 -5.27 -20.30 -7.50
C LEU A 246 -5.21 -21.76 -7.99
N GLN A 247 -5.53 -22.00 -9.26
CA GLN A 247 -5.48 -23.34 -9.85
C GLN A 247 -4.08 -23.95 -9.81
N LYS A 248 -3.04 -23.13 -10.03
CA LYS A 248 -1.64 -23.57 -9.97
C LYS A 248 -1.18 -23.92 -8.55
N ASN A 249 -1.53 -23.06 -7.57
CA ASN A 249 -1.00 -23.19 -6.21
C ASN A 249 -1.83 -24.16 -5.35
N TYR A 250 -3.11 -24.35 -5.67
CA TYR A 250 -4.06 -25.19 -4.92
C TYR A 250 -4.78 -26.16 -5.87
N PRO A 251 -4.04 -27.11 -6.49
CA PRO A 251 -4.58 -27.95 -7.59
C PRO A 251 -5.48 -29.08 -7.12
N THR A 252 -5.60 -29.36 -5.82
CA THR A 252 -6.47 -30.39 -5.25
C THR A 252 -7.61 -29.77 -4.43
N ARG A 253 -8.70 -30.52 -4.26
CA ARG A 253 -9.85 -30.09 -3.43
C ARG A 253 -9.40 -29.74 -2.01
N ASP A 254 -8.70 -30.63 -1.35
CA ASP A 254 -8.27 -30.44 0.04
C ASP A 254 -7.32 -29.24 0.20
N ALA A 255 -6.42 -29.00 -0.78
CA ALA A 255 -5.55 -27.84 -0.78
C ALA A 255 -6.32 -26.53 -0.96
N ALA A 256 -7.36 -26.53 -1.81
CA ALA A 256 -8.21 -25.37 -2.02
C ALA A 256 -9.06 -25.06 -0.79
N ASP A 257 -9.68 -26.07 -0.17
CA ASP A 257 -10.48 -25.92 1.04
C ASP A 257 -9.62 -25.40 2.20
N LYS A 258 -8.45 -26.01 2.41
CA LYS A 258 -7.50 -25.54 3.43
C LYS A 258 -7.05 -24.09 3.18
N TYR A 259 -6.81 -23.69 1.94
CA TYR A 259 -6.43 -22.32 1.62
C TYR A 259 -7.51 -21.31 2.00
N VAL A 260 -8.79 -21.62 1.75
CA VAL A 260 -9.91 -20.77 2.17
C VAL A 260 -9.96 -20.62 3.68
N ASP A 261 -9.84 -21.72 4.42
CA ASP A 261 -9.86 -21.70 5.89
C ASP A 261 -8.69 -20.90 6.47
N ASP A 262 -7.49 -21.11 5.95
CA ASP A 262 -6.27 -20.38 6.38
C ASP A 262 -6.40 -18.88 6.07
N TYR A 263 -6.87 -18.52 4.88
CA TYR A 263 -7.06 -17.14 4.45
C TYR A 263 -8.05 -16.40 5.36
N ILE A 264 -9.21 -16.98 5.59
CA ILE A 264 -10.23 -16.38 6.45
C ILE A 264 -9.74 -16.29 7.89
N THR A 265 -9.17 -17.36 8.45
CA THR A 265 -8.68 -17.39 9.82
C THR A 265 -7.59 -16.34 10.05
N SER A 266 -6.64 -16.22 9.12
CA SER A 266 -5.56 -15.24 9.21
C SER A 266 -6.05 -13.79 9.01
N GLY A 267 -7.14 -13.59 8.29
CA GLY A 267 -7.72 -12.29 8.00
C GLY A 267 -8.58 -11.72 9.15
N LEU A 268 -9.34 -12.57 9.84
CA LEU A 268 -10.28 -12.15 10.86
C LEU A 268 -9.65 -11.31 12.00
N GLY A 269 -8.46 -11.68 12.46
CA GLY A 269 -7.75 -10.96 13.52
C GLY A 269 -7.09 -9.64 13.10
N LYS A 270 -7.22 -9.23 11.83
CA LYS A 270 -6.55 -8.05 11.25
C LYS A 270 -7.51 -6.97 10.78
N LEU A 271 -8.80 -7.23 10.84
CA LEU A 271 -9.84 -6.38 10.28
C LEU A 271 -10.70 -5.78 11.37
N ASP A 272 -11.01 -4.50 11.22
CA ASP A 272 -12.06 -3.79 11.94
C ASP A 272 -13.21 -3.51 10.96
N ALA A 273 -14.44 -3.80 11.38
CA ALA A 273 -15.61 -3.71 10.50
C ALA A 273 -15.95 -2.26 10.14
N ASN A 274 -15.76 -1.30 11.04
CA ASN A 274 -15.98 0.12 10.76
C ASN A 274 -14.92 0.64 9.80
N ASP A 275 -13.64 0.31 10.00
CA ASP A 275 -12.56 0.69 9.07
C ASP A 275 -12.85 0.19 7.66
N LEU A 276 -13.31 -1.06 7.52
CA LEU A 276 -13.70 -1.64 6.24
C LEU A 276 -14.86 -0.90 5.60
N LEU A 277 -15.92 -0.66 6.39
CA LEU A 277 -17.12 0.03 5.92
C LEU A 277 -16.79 1.41 5.37
N TYR A 278 -16.01 2.20 6.10
CA TYR A 278 -15.61 3.54 5.70
C TYR A 278 -14.71 3.54 4.47
N ARG A 279 -13.67 2.70 4.44
CA ARG A 279 -12.77 2.56 3.28
C ARG A 279 -13.51 2.20 1.99
N VAL A 280 -14.45 1.28 2.09
CA VAL A 280 -15.23 0.85 0.92
C VAL A 280 -16.21 1.93 0.50
N ASN A 281 -16.80 2.65 1.44
CA ASN A 281 -17.77 3.72 1.16
C ASN A 281 -17.09 4.99 0.60
N ALA A 282 -15.86 5.30 0.95
CA ALA A 282 -15.11 6.48 0.50
C ALA A 282 -15.10 6.66 -1.03
N SER A 283 -15.25 5.58 -1.77
CA SER A 283 -15.33 5.58 -3.23
C SER A 283 -16.68 5.98 -3.81
N ARG A 284 -17.68 6.27 -2.96
CA ARG A 284 -19.08 6.45 -3.39
C ARG A 284 -19.27 7.55 -4.42
N ASN A 285 -18.57 8.64 -4.24
CA ASN A 285 -18.73 9.88 -5.01
C ASN A 285 -17.65 10.03 -6.10
N TYR A 286 -16.77 9.03 -6.27
CA TYR A 286 -15.76 9.10 -7.32
C TYR A 286 -16.39 9.07 -8.70
N ASP A 287 -16.20 10.16 -9.44
CA ASP A 287 -16.69 10.37 -10.82
C ASP A 287 -15.89 11.52 -11.43
N PRO A 288 -14.63 11.27 -11.80
CA PRO A 288 -13.75 12.29 -12.35
C PRO A 288 -14.05 12.61 -13.80
#